data_1652f385a18b8052923e4064fb8a6f64
#
_entry.id   1652f385a18b8052923e4064fb8a6f64
#
_cell.length_a   1.000
_cell.length_b   1.000
_cell.length_c   1.000
_cell.angle_alpha   90.00
_cell.angle_beta   90.00
_cell.angle_gamma   90.00
#
_symmetry.space_group_name_H-M   'P 1'
#
loop_
_entity.id
_entity.type
_entity.pdbx_description
1 polymer ?
#
loop_
_entity_poly.entity_id
_entity_poly.type
_entity_poly.pdbx_seq_one_letter_code
_entity_poly.pdbx_strand_id
1 'polypeptide(L)'
;VIVFISGLPSWMEESNILYPVMAALSIPFLFITIKLLLKGNNSVISLTRAAGVAFAIYAPFAFIEEIGSSLLTMVVSHTHLILDLLGYPVTLVQWNTFQSGFFRVEIILACTGIQAIAIMMGVAFAVPTTTRQKILSFLLIAPVIYILNLFRNAGVIITYTSQSFEWLPDISGNQEYGYSSFFWAHNIFAEGIALIFLVALAYSLFRLIPSLGDFAGELVSSYEKEIRSIVCKDKQSAEVQRN
;
A
#
# COMPACT_ATOMS: atom_id res chain seq x y z
N VAL A 1 0.87 13.55 -3.44
CA VAL A 1 0.30 14.85 -3.02
C VAL A 1 -0.99 15.15 -3.78
N ILE A 2 -0.99 15.19 -5.12
CA ILE A 2 -2.21 15.53 -5.90
C ILE A 2 -3.38 14.62 -5.54
N VAL A 3 -3.17 13.29 -5.50
CA VAL A 3 -4.20 12.29 -5.13
C VAL A 3 -4.73 12.54 -3.71
N PHE A 4 -3.87 12.88 -2.75
CA PHE A 4 -4.28 13.17 -1.39
C PHE A 4 -5.09 14.47 -1.27
N ILE A 5 -4.72 15.50 -2.04
CA ILE A 5 -5.44 16.78 -2.02
C ILE A 5 -6.80 16.67 -2.73
N SER A 6 -6.87 15.98 -3.86
CA SER A 6 -8.14 15.81 -4.60
C SER A 6 -9.15 14.92 -3.88
N GLY A 7 -8.70 13.99 -3.04
CA GLY A 7 -9.56 13.12 -2.23
C GLY A 7 -10.04 13.73 -0.90
N LEU A 8 -9.48 14.88 -0.48
CA LEU A 8 -9.82 15.51 0.80
C LEU A 8 -11.33 15.67 1.07
N PRO A 9 -12.17 16.11 0.12
CA PRO A 9 -13.60 16.28 0.38
C PRO A 9 -14.30 14.97 0.76
N SER A 10 -14.07 13.89 0.01
CA SER A 10 -14.68 12.58 0.29
C SER A 10 -14.19 11.98 1.61
N TRP A 11 -12.91 12.14 1.94
CA TRP A 11 -12.35 11.64 3.20
C TRP A 11 -12.86 12.39 4.42
N MET A 12 -13.19 13.67 4.28
CA MET A 12 -13.82 14.45 5.35
C MET A 12 -15.26 14.00 5.60
N GLU A 13 -16.00 13.61 4.56
CA GLU A 13 -17.32 13.04 4.69
C GLU A 13 -17.32 11.67 5.39
N GLU A 14 -16.30 10.86 5.16
CA GLU A 14 -16.10 9.56 5.82
C GLU A 14 -15.58 9.66 7.26
N SER A 15 -15.36 10.87 7.79
CA SER A 15 -14.77 11.12 9.12
C SER A 15 -13.41 10.45 9.35
N ASN A 16 -12.69 10.16 8.29
CA ASN A 16 -11.38 9.50 8.35
C ASN A 16 -10.25 10.53 8.52
N ILE A 17 -9.83 10.77 9.76
CA ILE A 17 -8.80 11.76 10.11
C ILE A 17 -7.41 11.40 9.55
N LEU A 18 -7.14 10.12 9.27
CA LEU A 18 -5.83 9.67 8.82
C LEU A 18 -5.45 10.30 7.46
N TYR A 19 -6.37 10.37 6.51
CA TYR A 19 -6.11 10.91 5.19
C TYR A 19 -5.77 12.42 5.18
N PRO A 20 -6.51 13.30 5.86
CA PRO A 20 -6.13 14.70 5.99
C PRO A 20 -4.75 14.88 6.64
N VAL A 21 -4.41 14.09 7.66
CA VAL A 21 -3.09 14.12 8.30
C VAL A 21 -1.99 13.71 7.30
N MET A 22 -2.21 12.62 6.56
CA MET A 22 -1.25 12.17 5.53
C MET A 22 -1.11 13.20 4.40
N ALA A 23 -2.21 13.84 3.99
CA ALA A 23 -2.17 14.93 3.01
C ALA A 23 -1.31 16.11 3.52
N ALA A 24 -1.53 16.55 4.76
CA ALA A 24 -0.75 17.62 5.37
C ALA A 24 0.74 17.28 5.48
N LEU A 25 1.08 16.05 5.88
CA LEU A 25 2.47 15.59 5.97
C LEU A 25 3.13 15.39 4.60
N SER A 26 2.36 15.12 3.56
CA SER A 26 2.88 14.92 2.20
C SER A 26 3.47 16.20 1.60
N ILE A 27 2.97 17.39 1.98
CA ILE A 27 3.45 18.68 1.45
C ILE A 27 4.89 18.97 1.89
N PRO A 28 5.23 18.99 3.20
CA PRO A 28 6.61 19.22 3.64
C PRO A 28 7.55 18.10 3.16
N PHE A 29 7.07 16.85 3.10
CA PHE A 29 7.85 15.75 2.56
C PHE A 29 8.20 15.98 1.08
N LEU A 30 7.24 16.38 0.24
CA LEU A 30 7.48 16.71 -1.15
C LEU A 30 8.47 17.87 -1.30
N PHE A 31 8.30 18.93 -0.50
CA PHE A 31 9.20 20.10 -0.53
C PHE A 31 10.65 19.70 -0.23
N ILE A 32 10.87 18.90 0.83
CA ILE A 32 12.20 18.42 1.19
C ILE A 32 12.77 17.50 0.09
N THR A 33 11.94 16.62 -0.46
CA THR A 33 12.34 15.72 -1.56
C THR A 33 12.81 16.50 -2.78
N ILE A 34 12.05 17.50 -3.22
CA ILE A 34 12.42 18.36 -4.36
C ILE A 34 13.73 19.09 -4.07
N LYS A 35 13.87 19.65 -2.86
CA LYS A 35 15.09 20.36 -2.45
C LYS A 35 16.34 19.47 -2.48
N LEU A 36 16.22 18.24 -1.96
CA LEU A 36 17.30 17.26 -1.98
C LEU A 36 17.62 16.77 -3.41
N LEU A 37 16.57 16.62 -4.25
CA LEU A 37 16.73 16.24 -5.64
C LEU A 37 17.49 17.33 -6.44
N LEU A 38 17.14 18.60 -6.23
CA LEU A 38 17.82 19.75 -6.86
C LEU A 38 19.29 19.87 -6.38
N LYS A 39 19.61 19.40 -5.18
CA LYS A 39 20.99 19.30 -4.67
C LYS A 39 21.76 18.10 -5.26
N GLY A 40 21.13 17.27 -6.09
CA GLY A 40 21.76 16.07 -6.65
C GLY A 40 22.00 14.95 -5.65
N ASN A 41 21.18 14.84 -4.60
CA ASN A 41 21.34 13.79 -3.60
C ASN A 41 21.04 12.41 -4.19
N ASN A 42 22.05 11.53 -4.19
CA ASN A 42 21.98 10.21 -4.82
C ASN A 42 20.90 9.30 -4.24
N SER A 43 20.67 9.36 -2.93
CA SER A 43 19.64 8.54 -2.28
C SER A 43 18.24 8.98 -2.69
N VAL A 44 18.01 10.28 -2.88
CA VAL A 44 16.73 10.80 -3.36
C VAL A 44 16.53 10.53 -4.86
N ILE A 45 17.60 10.55 -5.65
CA ILE A 45 17.56 10.10 -7.07
C ILE A 45 17.16 8.62 -7.13
N SER A 46 17.73 7.78 -6.27
CA SER A 46 17.37 6.36 -6.17
C SER A 46 15.91 6.16 -5.72
N LEU A 47 15.43 6.96 -4.77
CA LEU A 47 14.00 6.98 -4.38
C LEU A 47 13.09 7.36 -5.55
N THR A 48 13.47 8.36 -6.33
CA THR A 48 12.72 8.77 -7.53
C THR A 48 12.69 7.67 -8.58
N ARG A 49 13.81 6.95 -8.75
CA ARG A 49 13.86 5.77 -9.62
C ARG A 49 12.92 4.67 -9.12
N ALA A 50 12.92 4.37 -7.81
CA ALA A 50 11.98 3.42 -7.21
C ALA A 50 10.53 3.79 -7.49
N ALA A 51 10.17 5.05 -7.26
CA ALA A 51 8.82 5.57 -7.54
C ALA A 51 8.46 5.48 -9.04
N GLY A 52 9.40 5.80 -9.94
CA GLY A 52 9.22 5.69 -11.39
C GLY A 52 8.96 4.25 -11.83
N VAL A 53 9.73 3.28 -11.31
CA VAL A 53 9.52 1.85 -11.59
C VAL A 53 8.18 1.36 -11.02
N ALA A 54 7.85 1.72 -9.78
CA ALA A 54 6.56 1.37 -9.18
C ALA A 54 5.40 1.92 -10.01
N PHE A 55 5.49 3.18 -10.45
CA PHE A 55 4.49 3.79 -11.32
C PHE A 55 4.40 3.06 -12.67
N ALA A 56 5.52 2.76 -13.30
CA ALA A 56 5.54 2.06 -14.60
C ALA A 56 4.91 0.66 -14.53
N ILE A 57 5.04 -0.04 -13.40
CA ILE A 57 4.38 -1.34 -13.17
C ILE A 57 2.89 -1.16 -12.90
N TYR A 58 2.51 -0.20 -12.08
CA TYR A 58 1.12 -0.01 -11.64
C TYR A 58 0.24 0.67 -12.70
N ALA A 59 0.78 1.66 -13.42
CA ALA A 59 0.03 2.53 -14.32
C ALA A 59 -0.78 1.78 -15.41
N PRO A 60 -0.26 0.72 -16.07
CA PRO A 60 -1.05 -0.02 -17.05
C PRO A 60 -2.35 -0.60 -16.48
N PHE A 61 -2.31 -1.09 -15.25
CA PHE A 61 -3.48 -1.67 -14.57
C PHE A 61 -4.46 -0.61 -14.09
N ALA A 62 -3.97 0.59 -13.76
CA ALA A 62 -4.80 1.68 -13.25
C ALA A 62 -5.43 2.54 -14.35
N PHE A 63 -4.79 2.66 -15.52
CA PHE A 63 -5.22 3.59 -16.57
C PHE A 63 -5.67 2.92 -17.86
N ILE A 64 -5.40 1.62 -18.05
CA ILE A 64 -5.86 0.85 -19.20
C ILE A 64 -6.91 -0.15 -18.71
N GLU A 65 -8.18 0.13 -18.99
CA GLU A 65 -9.32 -0.61 -18.47
C GLU A 65 -9.25 -2.11 -18.79
N GLU A 66 -8.82 -2.48 -19.99
CA GLU A 66 -8.70 -3.87 -20.43
C GLU A 66 -7.65 -4.65 -19.63
N ILE A 67 -6.53 -3.98 -19.27
CA ILE A 67 -5.46 -4.61 -18.47
C ILE A 67 -5.91 -4.73 -17.01
N GLY A 68 -6.50 -3.67 -16.46
CA GLY A 68 -7.03 -3.65 -15.10
C GLY A 68 -8.13 -4.68 -14.88
N SER A 69 -9.11 -4.75 -15.80
CA SER A 69 -10.21 -5.72 -15.74
C SER A 69 -9.74 -7.16 -15.92
N SER A 70 -8.75 -7.40 -16.77
CA SER A 70 -8.14 -8.73 -16.95
C SER A 70 -7.48 -9.24 -15.67
N LEU A 71 -6.68 -8.39 -15.00
CA LEU A 71 -6.08 -8.73 -13.72
C LEU A 71 -7.15 -8.99 -12.66
N LEU A 72 -8.16 -8.14 -12.60
CA LEU A 72 -9.24 -8.24 -11.64
C LEU A 72 -10.05 -9.53 -11.84
N THR A 73 -10.40 -9.87 -13.09
CA THR A 73 -11.08 -11.13 -13.43
C THR A 73 -10.26 -12.35 -13.01
N MET A 74 -8.94 -12.31 -13.22
CA MET A 74 -8.04 -13.39 -12.80
C MET A 74 -8.04 -13.54 -11.27
N VAL A 75 -7.96 -12.43 -10.52
CA VAL A 75 -8.00 -12.45 -9.05
C VAL A 75 -9.34 -12.96 -8.54
N VAL A 76 -10.46 -12.51 -9.11
CA VAL A 76 -11.82 -12.97 -8.77
C VAL A 76 -11.94 -14.47 -9.00
N SER A 77 -11.53 -14.97 -10.17
CA SER A 77 -11.61 -16.40 -10.52
C SER A 77 -10.78 -17.26 -9.57
N HIS A 78 -9.56 -16.84 -9.23
CA HIS A 78 -8.71 -17.60 -8.30
C HIS A 78 -9.21 -17.50 -6.86
N THR A 79 -9.76 -16.36 -6.44
CA THR A 79 -10.41 -16.24 -5.13
C THR A 79 -11.64 -17.14 -5.03
N HIS A 80 -12.47 -17.20 -6.09
CA HIS A 80 -13.61 -18.11 -6.16
C HIS A 80 -13.17 -19.58 -6.04
N LEU A 81 -12.12 -19.96 -6.79
CA LEU A 81 -11.56 -21.32 -6.70
C LEU A 81 -11.12 -21.67 -5.27
N ILE A 82 -10.49 -20.73 -4.54
CA ILE A 82 -10.09 -20.98 -3.14
C ILE A 82 -11.32 -21.16 -2.25
N LEU A 83 -12.36 -20.35 -2.42
CA LEU A 83 -13.61 -20.45 -1.67
C LEU A 83 -14.32 -21.79 -1.94
N ASP A 84 -14.36 -22.25 -3.20
CA ASP A 84 -14.89 -23.54 -3.60
C ASP A 84 -14.10 -24.70 -2.98
N LEU A 85 -12.77 -24.64 -3.00
CA LEU A 85 -11.91 -25.66 -2.38
C LEU A 85 -12.08 -25.72 -0.86
N LEU A 86 -12.41 -24.60 -0.22
CA LEU A 86 -12.74 -24.56 1.21
C LEU A 86 -14.19 -24.97 1.51
N GLY A 87 -14.99 -25.26 0.48
CA GLY A 87 -16.41 -25.62 0.61
C GLY A 87 -17.28 -24.46 1.14
N TYR A 88 -16.85 -23.22 0.93
CA TYR A 88 -17.58 -22.05 1.42
C TYR A 88 -18.62 -21.58 0.39
N PRO A 89 -19.93 -21.54 0.74
CA PRO A 89 -21.00 -21.25 -0.21
C PRO A 89 -21.04 -19.75 -0.54
N VAL A 90 -20.53 -19.38 -1.71
CA VAL A 90 -20.65 -18.05 -2.29
C VAL A 90 -21.17 -18.12 -3.72
N THR A 91 -21.84 -17.06 -4.16
CA THR A 91 -22.24 -16.88 -5.55
C THR A 91 -21.68 -15.59 -6.11
N LEU A 92 -21.27 -15.58 -7.37
CA LEU A 92 -20.92 -14.36 -8.09
C LEU A 92 -22.22 -13.74 -8.62
N VAL A 93 -22.64 -12.61 -8.06
CA VAL A 93 -23.83 -11.86 -8.51
C VAL A 93 -23.51 -10.83 -9.57
N GLN A 94 -22.25 -10.42 -9.61
CA GLN A 94 -21.64 -9.66 -10.70
C GLN A 94 -20.24 -10.24 -10.99
N TRP A 95 -19.62 -9.83 -12.06
CA TRP A 95 -18.33 -10.35 -12.50
C TRP A 95 -17.20 -10.22 -11.45
N ASN A 96 -17.32 -9.28 -10.51
CA ASN A 96 -16.34 -9.01 -9.44
C ASN A 96 -16.96 -8.98 -8.04
N THR A 97 -18.24 -9.37 -7.87
CA THR A 97 -18.97 -9.26 -6.61
C THR A 97 -19.43 -10.63 -6.11
N PHE A 98 -18.89 -11.02 -4.97
CA PHE A 98 -19.29 -12.22 -4.23
C PHE A 98 -20.48 -11.91 -3.32
N GLN A 99 -21.41 -12.86 -3.23
CA GLN A 99 -22.54 -12.81 -2.30
C GLN A 99 -22.64 -14.11 -1.51
N SER A 100 -22.86 -14.00 -0.19
CA SER A 100 -23.28 -15.09 0.69
C SER A 100 -24.34 -14.56 1.63
N GLY A 101 -25.54 -15.14 1.60
CA GLY A 101 -26.71 -14.60 2.31
C GLY A 101 -27.04 -13.18 1.85
N PHE A 102 -27.12 -12.26 2.80
CA PHE A 102 -27.41 -10.83 2.54
C PHE A 102 -26.18 -9.98 2.27
N PHE A 103 -24.98 -10.52 2.52
CA PHE A 103 -23.74 -9.77 2.44
C PHE A 103 -23.10 -9.87 1.05
N ARG A 104 -22.57 -8.74 0.59
CA ARG A 104 -21.88 -8.62 -0.69
C ARG A 104 -20.47 -8.07 -0.49
N VAL A 105 -19.54 -8.64 -1.22
CA VAL A 105 -18.14 -8.17 -1.24
C VAL A 105 -17.71 -7.97 -2.68
N GLU A 106 -17.40 -6.73 -3.02
CA GLU A 106 -16.86 -6.38 -4.32
C GLU A 106 -15.33 -6.41 -4.27
N ILE A 107 -14.71 -7.10 -5.23
CA ILE A 107 -13.26 -7.05 -5.42
C ILE A 107 -12.93 -5.93 -6.41
N ILE A 108 -12.13 -4.97 -5.97
CA ILE A 108 -11.66 -3.84 -6.76
C ILE A 108 -10.14 -3.95 -7.02
N LEU A 109 -9.58 -3.07 -7.85
CA LEU A 109 -8.16 -3.11 -8.20
C LEU A 109 -7.23 -3.07 -6.97
N ALA A 110 -7.61 -2.34 -5.91
CA ALA A 110 -6.86 -2.31 -4.66
C ALA A 110 -6.77 -3.69 -3.97
N CYS A 111 -7.73 -4.59 -4.24
CA CYS A 111 -7.78 -5.95 -3.71
C CYS A 111 -6.94 -6.96 -4.53
N THR A 112 -6.21 -6.52 -5.56
CA THR A 112 -5.41 -7.43 -6.41
C THR A 112 -3.99 -7.64 -5.91
N GLY A 113 -3.50 -6.79 -5.01
CA GLY A 113 -2.11 -6.79 -4.54
C GLY A 113 -1.12 -6.13 -5.49
N ILE A 114 -1.56 -5.64 -6.67
CA ILE A 114 -0.66 -5.05 -7.68
C ILE A 114 0.07 -3.80 -7.15
N GLN A 115 -0.54 -3.03 -6.26
CA GLN A 115 0.09 -1.87 -5.63
C GLN A 115 1.29 -2.28 -4.78
N ALA A 116 1.12 -3.29 -3.94
CA ALA A 116 2.21 -3.82 -3.10
C ALA A 116 3.34 -4.42 -3.95
N ILE A 117 3.00 -5.18 -5.01
CA ILE A 117 3.97 -5.71 -5.96
C ILE A 117 4.74 -4.56 -6.62
N ALA A 118 4.06 -3.54 -7.12
CA ALA A 118 4.67 -2.40 -7.79
C ALA A 118 5.64 -1.63 -6.86
N ILE A 119 5.23 -1.35 -5.63
CA ILE A 119 6.07 -0.65 -4.63
C ILE A 119 7.29 -1.49 -4.28
N MET A 120 7.12 -2.77 -3.96
CA MET A 120 8.23 -3.65 -3.58
C MET A 120 9.22 -3.88 -4.74
N MET A 121 8.72 -4.00 -5.98
CA MET A 121 9.58 -4.05 -7.17
C MET A 121 10.28 -2.71 -7.41
N GLY A 122 9.60 -1.58 -7.21
CA GLY A 122 10.22 -0.27 -7.26
C GLY A 122 11.41 -0.16 -6.30
N VAL A 123 11.25 -0.61 -5.05
CA VAL A 123 12.32 -0.66 -4.06
C VAL A 123 13.47 -1.57 -4.51
N ALA A 124 13.15 -2.76 -5.05
CA ALA A 124 14.17 -3.69 -5.56
C ALA A 124 15.04 -3.07 -6.68
N PHE A 125 14.47 -2.14 -7.44
CA PHE A 125 15.15 -1.43 -8.55
C PHE A 125 15.67 -0.03 -8.16
N ALA A 126 15.54 0.38 -6.90
CA ALA A 126 16.05 1.67 -6.42
C ALA A 126 17.57 1.79 -6.59
N VAL A 127 18.29 0.71 -6.37
CA VAL A 127 19.75 0.62 -6.45
C VAL A 127 20.20 -0.22 -7.66
N PRO A 128 21.45 -0.08 -8.10
CA PRO A 128 22.02 -0.95 -9.13
C PRO A 128 21.98 -2.42 -8.68
N THR A 129 21.40 -3.29 -9.52
CA THR A 129 21.22 -4.72 -9.25
C THR A 129 21.64 -5.56 -10.44
N THR A 130 22.13 -6.77 -10.18
CA THR A 130 22.46 -7.76 -11.21
C THR A 130 21.18 -8.37 -11.80
N THR A 131 21.25 -8.93 -13.00
CA THR A 131 20.13 -9.61 -13.64
C THR A 131 19.60 -10.76 -12.76
N ARG A 132 20.48 -11.50 -12.09
CA ARG A 132 20.09 -12.56 -11.15
C ARG A 132 19.27 -12.00 -9.98
N GLN A 133 19.71 -10.90 -9.38
CA GLN A 133 18.96 -10.25 -8.30
C GLN A 133 17.59 -9.75 -8.76
N LYS A 134 17.50 -9.22 -10.00
CA LYS A 134 16.20 -8.78 -10.58
C LYS A 134 15.21 -9.94 -10.70
N ILE A 135 15.66 -11.07 -11.26
CA ILE A 135 14.81 -12.27 -11.43
C ILE A 135 14.39 -12.83 -10.06
N LEU A 136 15.34 -12.97 -9.13
CA LEU A 136 15.05 -13.46 -7.78
C LEU A 136 14.12 -12.52 -7.00
N SER A 137 14.27 -11.21 -7.16
CA SER A 137 13.34 -10.23 -6.55
C SER A 137 11.93 -10.38 -7.12
N PHE A 138 11.80 -10.54 -8.43
CA PHE A 138 10.49 -10.78 -9.05
C PHE A 138 9.85 -12.07 -8.53
N LEU A 139 10.58 -13.16 -8.48
CA LEU A 139 10.08 -14.46 -7.98
C LEU A 139 9.77 -14.43 -6.48
N LEU A 140 10.49 -13.64 -5.71
CA LEU A 140 10.24 -13.44 -4.29
C LEU A 140 8.99 -12.58 -4.02
N ILE A 141 8.78 -11.53 -4.83
CA ILE A 141 7.77 -10.50 -4.57
C ILE A 141 6.44 -10.85 -5.25
N ALA A 142 6.43 -10.96 -6.58
CA ALA A 142 5.18 -10.98 -7.34
C ALA A 142 4.32 -12.22 -7.05
N PRO A 143 4.82 -13.47 -7.14
CA PRO A 143 3.99 -14.64 -6.88
C PRO A 143 3.61 -14.76 -5.40
N VAL A 144 4.51 -14.38 -4.48
CA VAL A 144 4.25 -14.49 -3.05
C VAL A 144 3.16 -13.51 -2.63
N ILE A 145 3.26 -12.23 -3.01
CA ILE A 145 2.23 -11.22 -2.71
C ILE A 145 0.90 -11.63 -3.38
N TYR A 146 0.93 -12.08 -4.62
CA TYR A 146 -0.26 -12.52 -5.33
C TYR A 146 -1.00 -13.64 -4.57
N ILE A 147 -0.30 -14.71 -4.20
CA ILE A 147 -0.89 -15.87 -3.49
C ILE A 147 -1.40 -15.43 -2.11
N LEU A 148 -0.61 -14.70 -1.34
CA LEU A 148 -1.03 -14.21 -0.03
C LEU A 148 -2.27 -13.31 -0.13
N ASN A 149 -2.34 -12.49 -1.16
CA ASN A 149 -3.49 -11.63 -1.40
C ASN A 149 -4.77 -12.40 -1.77
N LEU A 150 -4.67 -13.51 -2.50
CA LEU A 150 -5.81 -14.39 -2.76
C LEU A 150 -6.37 -14.97 -1.45
N PHE A 151 -5.50 -15.47 -0.57
CA PHE A 151 -5.92 -15.96 0.76
C PHE A 151 -6.49 -14.84 1.63
N ARG A 152 -5.93 -13.63 1.56
CA ARG A 152 -6.47 -12.44 2.20
C ARG A 152 -7.90 -12.16 1.74
N ASN A 153 -8.15 -12.13 0.44
CA ASN A 153 -9.47 -11.87 -0.12
C ASN A 153 -10.47 -12.96 0.30
N ALA A 154 -10.11 -14.23 0.18
CA ALA A 154 -10.95 -15.33 0.62
C ALA A 154 -11.26 -15.26 2.13
N GLY A 155 -10.24 -14.97 2.95
CA GLY A 155 -10.40 -14.80 4.39
C GLY A 155 -11.35 -13.65 4.75
N VAL A 156 -11.22 -12.48 4.11
CA VAL A 156 -12.13 -11.35 4.31
C VAL A 156 -13.56 -11.70 3.90
N ILE A 157 -13.75 -12.36 2.75
CA ILE A 157 -15.08 -12.79 2.29
C ILE A 157 -15.72 -13.74 3.32
N ILE A 158 -15.01 -14.77 3.75
CA ILE A 158 -15.51 -15.74 4.71
C ILE A 158 -15.88 -15.05 6.03
N THR A 159 -14.96 -14.31 6.62
CA THR A 159 -15.14 -13.71 7.95
C THR A 159 -16.19 -12.62 7.97
N TYR A 160 -16.28 -11.81 6.90
CA TYR A 160 -17.32 -10.80 6.79
C TYR A 160 -18.71 -11.42 6.56
N THR A 161 -18.84 -12.31 5.60
CA THR A 161 -20.16 -12.85 5.25
C THR A 161 -20.70 -13.85 6.29
N SER A 162 -19.82 -14.48 7.10
CA SER A 162 -20.21 -15.28 8.26
C SER A 162 -20.40 -14.47 9.55
N GLN A 163 -20.20 -13.16 9.51
CA GLN A 163 -20.28 -12.25 10.66
C GLN A 163 -19.43 -12.72 11.86
N SER A 164 -18.19 -13.18 11.58
CA SER A 164 -17.32 -13.80 12.60
C SER A 164 -16.84 -12.82 13.67
N PHE A 165 -16.84 -11.52 13.40
CA PHE A 165 -16.27 -10.48 14.26
C PHE A 165 -17.30 -9.38 14.58
N GLU A 166 -18.31 -9.70 15.36
CA GLU A 166 -19.30 -8.73 15.86
C GLU A 166 -18.82 -8.02 17.15
N TRP A 167 -17.51 -8.02 17.40
CA TRP A 167 -16.94 -7.47 18.63
C TRP A 167 -16.78 -5.96 18.53
N LEU A 168 -17.05 -5.29 19.67
CA LEU A 168 -16.81 -3.87 19.83
C LEU A 168 -17.32 -3.02 18.64
N PRO A 169 -18.62 -3.05 18.36
CA PRO A 169 -19.21 -2.33 17.23
C PRO A 169 -18.95 -0.82 17.28
N ASP A 170 -18.82 -0.25 18.47
CA ASP A 170 -18.54 1.19 18.66
C ASP A 170 -17.20 1.64 18.10
N ILE A 171 -16.21 0.73 18.03
CA ILE A 171 -14.86 1.05 17.48
C ILE A 171 -14.90 1.17 15.97
N SER A 172 -15.80 0.47 15.29
CA SER A 172 -15.88 0.52 13.82
C SER A 172 -16.38 1.88 13.29
N GLY A 173 -16.98 2.70 14.15
CA GLY A 173 -17.46 4.04 13.81
C GLY A 173 -18.67 4.07 12.87
N ASN A 174 -19.17 2.92 12.43
CA ASN A 174 -20.33 2.78 11.56
C ASN A 174 -21.33 1.81 12.18
N GLN A 175 -22.59 2.24 12.30
CA GLN A 175 -23.68 1.46 12.89
C GLN A 175 -24.43 0.59 11.87
N GLU A 176 -23.98 0.54 10.63
CA GLU A 176 -24.58 -0.31 9.61
C GLU A 176 -24.42 -1.79 9.99
N TYR A 177 -25.50 -2.55 9.80
CA TYR A 177 -25.51 -3.96 10.14
C TYR A 177 -24.42 -4.75 9.43
N GLY A 178 -23.61 -5.45 10.20
CA GLY A 178 -22.49 -6.25 9.70
C GLY A 178 -21.19 -5.48 9.44
N TYR A 179 -21.18 -4.14 9.49
CA TYR A 179 -19.98 -3.36 9.22
C TYR A 179 -18.85 -3.66 10.23
N SER A 180 -19.19 -3.93 11.48
CA SER A 180 -18.18 -4.28 12.50
C SER A 180 -17.35 -5.49 12.07
N SER A 181 -17.98 -6.55 11.55
CA SER A 181 -17.28 -7.73 11.07
C SER A 181 -16.40 -7.44 9.87
N PHE A 182 -16.85 -6.59 8.94
CA PHE A 182 -16.01 -6.12 7.82
C PHE A 182 -14.79 -5.34 8.31
N PHE A 183 -15.00 -4.39 9.23
CA PHE A 183 -13.93 -3.56 9.78
C PHE A 183 -12.82 -4.41 10.42
N TRP A 184 -13.19 -5.36 11.28
CA TRP A 184 -12.21 -6.25 11.92
C TRP A 184 -11.52 -7.16 10.92
N ALA A 185 -12.28 -7.79 10.02
CA ALA A 185 -11.73 -8.71 9.03
C ALA A 185 -10.78 -8.00 8.06
N HIS A 186 -11.20 -6.87 7.50
CA HIS A 186 -10.49 -6.17 6.44
C HIS A 186 -9.40 -5.23 7.00
N ASN A 187 -9.77 -4.30 7.90
CA ASN A 187 -8.87 -3.23 8.30
C ASN A 187 -7.89 -3.64 9.41
N ILE A 188 -8.25 -4.61 10.26
CA ILE A 188 -7.38 -5.01 11.37
C ILE A 188 -6.64 -6.30 11.03
N PHE A 189 -7.36 -7.41 10.83
CA PHE A 189 -6.68 -8.70 10.66
C PHE A 189 -6.01 -8.83 9.29
N ALA A 190 -6.72 -8.53 8.20
CA ALA A 190 -6.15 -8.69 6.88
C ALA A 190 -4.99 -7.73 6.61
N GLU A 191 -5.11 -6.45 7.02
CA GLU A 191 -4.01 -5.48 6.88
C GLU A 191 -2.86 -5.77 7.84
N GLY A 192 -3.14 -6.15 9.09
CA GLY A 192 -2.10 -6.52 10.06
C GLY A 192 -1.28 -7.72 9.60
N ILE A 193 -1.93 -8.77 9.11
CA ILE A 193 -1.26 -9.96 8.55
C ILE A 193 -0.46 -9.57 7.29
N ALA A 194 -1.05 -8.78 6.39
CA ALA A 194 -0.37 -8.30 5.19
C ALA A 194 0.90 -7.50 5.54
N LEU A 195 0.84 -6.64 6.56
CA LEU A 195 1.99 -5.88 7.04
C LEU A 195 3.12 -6.80 7.53
N ILE A 196 2.81 -7.85 8.31
CA ILE A 196 3.80 -8.82 8.77
C ILE A 196 4.51 -9.49 7.58
N PHE A 197 3.76 -9.93 6.59
CA PHE A 197 4.34 -10.54 5.38
C PHE A 197 5.15 -9.54 4.55
N LEU A 198 4.70 -8.29 4.41
CA LEU A 198 5.44 -7.25 3.70
C LEU A 198 6.77 -6.94 4.41
N VAL A 199 6.80 -6.90 5.74
CA VAL A 199 8.04 -6.73 6.51
C VAL A 199 8.99 -7.92 6.30
N ALA A 200 8.47 -9.14 6.32
CA ALA A 200 9.27 -10.34 6.06
C ALA A 200 9.84 -10.36 4.61
N LEU A 201 9.03 -9.96 3.64
CA LEU A 201 9.48 -9.81 2.23
C LEU A 201 10.52 -8.70 2.08
N ALA A 202 10.32 -7.55 2.72
CA ALA A 202 11.29 -6.46 2.73
C ALA A 202 12.62 -6.91 3.34
N TYR A 203 12.59 -7.61 4.48
CA TYR A 203 13.78 -8.19 5.09
C TYR A 203 14.49 -9.16 4.13
N SER A 204 13.74 -10.05 3.48
CA SER A 204 14.28 -10.99 2.49
C SER A 204 14.90 -10.27 1.30
N LEU A 205 14.29 -9.16 0.86
CA LEU A 205 14.81 -8.31 -0.21
C LEU A 205 16.12 -7.62 0.19
N PHE A 206 16.23 -7.11 1.42
CA PHE A 206 17.47 -6.55 1.95
C PHE A 206 18.59 -7.61 2.06
N ARG A 207 18.24 -8.86 2.36
CA ARG A 207 19.21 -9.97 2.34
C ARG A 207 19.66 -10.33 0.93
N LEU A 208 18.78 -10.23 -0.05
CA LEU A 208 19.08 -10.49 -1.46
C LEU A 208 19.89 -9.36 -2.10
N ILE A 209 19.61 -8.11 -1.70
CA ILE A 209 20.23 -6.89 -2.23
C ILE A 209 20.76 -6.05 -1.06
N PRO A 210 21.96 -6.36 -0.51
CA PRO A 210 22.47 -5.66 0.68
C PRO A 210 22.60 -4.14 0.51
N SER A 211 22.88 -3.64 -0.69
CA SER A 211 22.95 -2.21 -1.00
C SER A 211 21.64 -1.44 -0.77
N LEU A 212 20.51 -2.13 -0.60
CA LEU A 212 19.27 -1.50 -0.16
C LEU A 212 19.34 -1.02 1.29
N GLY A 213 20.11 -1.71 2.14
CA GLY A 213 20.36 -1.28 3.52
C GLY A 213 21.11 0.03 3.58
N ASP A 214 22.21 0.14 2.79
CA ASP A 214 23.00 1.38 2.67
C ASP A 214 22.12 2.52 2.13
N PHE A 215 21.36 2.25 1.06
CA PHE A 215 20.42 3.20 0.48
C PHE A 215 19.40 3.72 1.52
N ALA A 216 18.79 2.83 2.29
CA ALA A 216 17.80 3.20 3.30
C ALA A 216 18.43 4.07 4.41
N GLY A 217 19.64 3.71 4.89
CA GLY A 217 20.38 4.49 5.88
C GLY A 217 20.77 5.87 5.37
N GLU A 218 21.29 5.97 4.15
CA GLU A 218 21.63 7.24 3.52
C GLU A 218 20.38 8.12 3.29
N LEU A 219 19.27 7.52 2.87
CA LEU A 219 18.02 8.22 2.65
C LEU A 219 17.53 8.89 3.95
N VAL A 220 17.42 8.10 5.04
CA VAL A 220 17.01 8.61 6.35
C VAL A 220 17.94 9.73 6.82
N SER A 221 19.27 9.53 6.75
CA SER A 221 20.26 10.53 7.14
C SER A 221 20.14 11.82 6.31
N SER A 222 19.84 11.71 5.01
CA SER A 222 19.67 12.87 4.12
C SER A 222 18.46 13.72 4.52
N TYR A 223 17.32 13.08 4.79
CA TYR A 223 16.10 13.76 5.25
C TYR A 223 16.32 14.38 6.65
N GLU A 224 16.91 13.64 7.58
CA GLU A 224 17.18 14.14 8.92
C GLU A 224 18.06 15.40 8.90
N LYS A 225 19.15 15.39 8.14
CA LYS A 225 20.05 16.54 7.99
C LYS A 225 19.32 17.75 7.41
N GLU A 226 18.48 17.54 6.39
CA GLU A 226 17.74 18.60 5.74
C GLU A 226 16.69 19.21 6.69
N ILE A 227 15.93 18.37 7.41
CA ILE A 227 14.95 18.81 8.42
C ILE A 227 15.65 19.63 9.51
N ARG A 228 16.75 19.12 10.07
CA ARG A 228 17.55 19.85 11.08
C ARG A 228 18.02 21.21 10.56
N SER A 229 18.46 21.28 9.29
CA SER A 229 18.92 22.53 8.67
C SER A 229 17.81 23.58 8.57
N ILE A 230 16.56 23.17 8.30
CA ILE A 230 15.40 24.05 8.23
C ILE A 230 15.05 24.57 9.64
N VAL A 231 14.92 23.65 10.60
CA VAL A 231 14.56 24.01 11.99
C VAL A 231 15.60 24.93 12.65
N CYS A 232 16.90 24.70 12.41
CA CYS A 232 17.96 25.56 12.97
C CYS A 232 17.97 26.95 12.33
N LYS A 233 17.68 27.09 11.02
CA LYS A 233 17.58 28.40 10.36
C LYS A 233 16.41 29.22 10.91
N ASP A 234 15.27 28.60 11.14
CA ASP A 234 14.10 29.31 11.70
C ASP A 234 14.36 29.83 13.10
N LYS A 235 15.10 29.08 13.94
CA LYS A 235 15.50 29.56 15.27
C LYS A 235 16.42 30.78 15.22
N GLN A 236 17.42 30.78 14.34
CA GLN A 236 18.33 31.94 14.18
C GLN A 236 17.58 33.16 13.63
N SER A 237 16.67 33.00 12.70
CA SER A 237 15.86 34.09 12.17
C SER A 237 14.92 34.69 13.20
N ALA A 238 14.36 33.87 14.12
CA ALA A 238 13.50 34.31 15.20
C ALA A 238 14.27 35.05 16.32
N GLU A 239 15.52 34.67 16.57
CA GLU A 239 16.40 35.39 17.54
C GLU A 239 16.85 36.75 17.01
N VAL A 240 17.15 36.86 15.72
CA VAL A 240 17.53 38.13 15.08
C VAL A 240 16.38 39.15 15.04
N GLN A 241 15.13 38.69 14.98
CA GLN A 241 13.95 39.58 15.03
C GLN A 241 13.55 40.02 16.46
N ARG A 242 14.10 39.41 17.50
CA ARG A 242 13.80 39.77 18.91
C ARG A 242 14.82 40.74 19.53
N ASN A 243 15.95 40.94 18.85
CA ASN A 243 16.98 41.93 19.23
C ASN A 243 16.89 43.17 18.33
#